data_188ce227178d18d2be73ae14885f6fd1
#
_entry.id   188ce227178d18d2be73ae14885f6fd1
#
_cell.length_a   1.000
_cell.length_b   1.000
_cell.length_c   1.000
_cell.angle_alpha   90.00
_cell.angle_beta   90.00
_cell.angle_gamma   90.00
#
_symmetry.space_group_name_H-M   'P 1'
#
loop_
_entity.id
_entity.type
_entity.pdbx_description
1 polymer ?
#
loop_
_entity_poly.entity_id
_entity_poly.type
_entity_poly.pdbx_seq_one_letter_code
_entity_poly.pdbx_strand_id
1 'polypeptide(L)'
;MTSTVHDPVELFRDILEEQFQRHTGQLSELIMCTRQPDRGGYDEETLIALTVSSRQALADTAAALRRMAEGTYGTCKRCAVSIPLDRLQTVPHAPFCLPCQRTRTG
;
A
#
# COMPACT_ATOMS: atom_id res chain seq x y z
N MET A 1 31.21 -3.45 -13.39
CA MET A 1 30.62 -3.89 -13.07
C MET A 1 29.60 -3.45 -12.57
N THR A 2 28.93 -3.73 -12.74
CA THR A 2 27.74 -3.30 -12.33
C THR A 2 27.62 -3.21 -10.92
N SER A 3 27.19 -2.17 -10.47
CA SER A 3 26.95 -2.00 -9.09
C SER A 3 25.82 -2.90 -8.65
N THR A 4 26.03 -3.59 -7.59
CA THR A 4 24.98 -4.37 -7.01
C THR A 4 24.34 -3.65 -5.85
N VAL A 5 24.78 -2.44 -5.57
CA VAL A 5 24.20 -1.67 -4.49
C VAL A 5 22.94 -1.01 -5.01
N HIS A 6 21.82 -1.37 -4.44
CA HIS A 6 20.56 -0.77 -4.80
C HIS A 6 20.20 0.29 -3.79
N ASP A 7 19.72 1.42 -4.30
CA ASP A 7 19.11 2.43 -3.47
C ASP A 7 17.94 1.78 -2.72
N PRO A 8 17.81 2.00 -1.42
CA PRO A 8 16.65 1.47 -0.70
C PRO A 8 15.33 1.85 -1.33
N VAL A 9 15.26 3.02 -1.95
CA VAL A 9 14.03 3.44 -2.63
C VAL A 9 13.69 2.51 -3.79
N GLU A 10 14.72 2.05 -4.53
CA GLU A 10 14.47 1.11 -5.62
C GLU A 10 13.91 -0.22 -5.13
N LEU A 11 14.44 -0.71 -4.01
CA LEU A 11 13.94 -1.93 -3.43
C LEU A 11 12.49 -1.78 -3.00
N PHE A 12 12.17 -0.66 -2.38
CA PHE A 12 10.79 -0.42 -1.96
C PHE A 12 9.87 -0.19 -3.15
N ARG A 13 10.39 0.38 -4.24
CA ARG A 13 9.58 0.50 -5.46
C ARG A 13 9.16 -0.85 -5.99
N ASP A 14 10.10 -1.80 -6.04
CA ASP A 14 9.79 -3.14 -6.52
C ASP A 14 8.75 -3.81 -5.64
N ILE A 15 8.89 -3.65 -4.32
CA ILE A 15 7.92 -4.21 -3.38
C ILE A 15 6.55 -3.59 -3.59
N LEU A 16 6.51 -2.28 -3.73
CA LEU A 16 5.25 -1.56 -3.88
C LEU A 16 4.58 -1.88 -5.21
N GLU A 17 5.37 -2.03 -6.28
CA GLU A 17 4.81 -2.40 -7.58
C GLU A 17 4.22 -3.80 -7.53
N GLU A 18 4.88 -4.71 -6.83
CA GLU A 18 4.34 -6.05 -6.66
C GLU A 18 3.07 -6.01 -5.84
N GLN A 19 3.04 -5.22 -4.77
CA GLN A 19 1.84 -5.07 -3.96
C GLN A 19 0.71 -4.46 -4.77
N PHE A 20 1.02 -3.48 -5.61
CA PHE A 20 0.02 -2.86 -6.47
C PHE A 20 -0.63 -3.89 -7.38
N GLN A 21 0.18 -4.74 -8.01
CA GLN A 21 -0.34 -5.78 -8.89
C GLN A 21 -1.19 -6.78 -8.12
N ARG A 22 -0.75 -7.16 -6.92
CA ARG A 22 -1.47 -8.13 -6.11
C ARG A 22 -2.82 -7.56 -5.66
N HIS A 23 -2.82 -6.31 -5.21
CA HIS A 23 -4.08 -5.69 -4.77
C HIS A 23 -5.04 -5.47 -5.93
N THR A 24 -4.50 -5.12 -7.11
CA THR A 24 -5.33 -4.96 -8.30
C THR A 24 -6.01 -6.28 -8.67
N GLY A 25 -5.25 -7.37 -8.68
CA GLY A 25 -5.80 -8.69 -8.99
C GLY A 25 -6.83 -9.13 -7.96
N GLN A 26 -6.54 -8.90 -6.68
CA GLN A 26 -7.45 -9.26 -5.61
C GLN A 26 -8.77 -8.48 -5.72
N LEU A 27 -8.66 -7.19 -5.99
CA LEU A 27 -9.85 -6.36 -6.14
C LEU A 27 -10.69 -6.81 -7.33
N SER A 28 -10.03 -7.14 -8.44
CA SER A 28 -10.75 -7.64 -9.62
C SER A 28 -11.51 -8.91 -9.31
N GLU A 29 -10.90 -9.82 -8.57
CA GLU A 29 -11.57 -11.07 -8.20
C GLU A 29 -12.77 -10.80 -7.31
N LEU A 30 -12.62 -9.89 -6.35
CA LEU A 30 -13.72 -9.55 -5.46
C LEU A 30 -14.88 -8.90 -6.22
N ILE A 31 -14.58 -8.04 -7.18
CA ILE A 31 -15.61 -7.43 -8.00
C ILE A 31 -16.35 -8.50 -8.82
N MET A 32 -15.61 -9.45 -9.37
CA MET A 32 -16.26 -10.56 -10.08
C MET A 32 -17.18 -11.36 -9.17
N CYS A 33 -16.77 -11.56 -7.92
CA CYS A 33 -17.62 -12.26 -6.96
C CYS A 33 -18.94 -11.56 -6.73
N THR A 34 -18.95 -10.21 -6.75
CA THR A 34 -20.19 -9.47 -6.54
C THR A 34 -21.21 -9.71 -7.66
N ARG A 35 -20.76 -10.20 -8.81
CA ARG A 35 -21.61 -10.44 -9.96
C ARG A 35 -22.12 -11.88 -10.01
N GLN A 36 -21.63 -12.72 -9.12
CA GLN A 36 -22.04 -14.12 -9.10
C GLN A 36 -23.21 -14.30 -8.14
N PRO A 37 -24.14 -15.23 -8.45
CA PRO A 37 -25.31 -15.44 -7.59
C PRO A 37 -24.95 -15.82 -6.17
N ASP A 38 -23.87 -16.62 -5.99
CA ASP A 38 -23.45 -17.06 -4.68
C ASP A 38 -22.32 -16.20 -4.10
N ARG A 39 -22.00 -15.08 -4.77
CA ARG A 39 -20.94 -14.15 -4.36
C ARG A 39 -19.61 -14.86 -4.13
N GLY A 40 -19.35 -15.92 -4.91
CA GLY A 40 -18.10 -16.65 -4.79
C GLY A 40 -17.92 -17.33 -3.46
N GLY A 41 -19.02 -17.58 -2.73
CA GLY A 41 -18.96 -18.22 -1.44
C GLY A 41 -18.88 -17.28 -0.25
N TYR A 42 -18.79 -15.97 -0.51
CA TYR A 42 -18.73 -14.98 0.58
C TYR A 42 -20.15 -14.54 0.94
N ASP A 43 -20.37 -14.22 2.22
CA ASP A 43 -21.58 -13.49 2.54
C ASP A 43 -21.41 -12.02 2.13
N GLU A 44 -22.51 -11.30 2.07
CA GLU A 44 -22.50 -9.93 1.53
C GLU A 44 -21.64 -9.01 2.37
N GLU A 45 -21.76 -9.09 3.69
CA GLU A 45 -21.01 -8.22 4.59
C GLU A 45 -19.51 -8.43 4.45
N THR A 46 -19.09 -9.68 4.41
CA THR A 46 -17.67 -10.02 4.26
C THR A 46 -17.14 -9.53 2.93
N LEU A 47 -17.91 -9.73 1.86
CA LEU A 47 -17.50 -9.31 0.53
C LEU A 47 -17.33 -7.79 0.45
N ILE A 48 -18.25 -7.04 1.05
CA ILE A 48 -18.14 -5.59 1.10
C ILE A 48 -16.89 -5.18 1.86
N ALA A 49 -16.67 -5.78 3.03
CA ALA A 49 -15.51 -5.44 3.86
C ALA A 49 -14.19 -5.71 3.14
N LEU A 50 -14.09 -6.86 2.47
CA LEU A 50 -12.89 -7.21 1.73
C LEU A 50 -12.67 -6.26 0.55
N THR A 51 -13.74 -5.88 -0.13
CA THR A 51 -13.64 -4.95 -1.27
C THR A 51 -13.16 -3.58 -0.80
N VAL A 52 -13.71 -3.08 0.29
CA VAL A 52 -13.28 -1.79 0.85
C VAL A 52 -11.82 -1.84 1.25
N SER A 53 -11.42 -2.93 1.92
CA SER A 53 -10.03 -3.09 2.36
C SER A 53 -9.07 -3.15 1.18
N SER A 54 -9.43 -3.88 0.12
CA SER A 54 -8.60 -3.98 -1.07
C SER A 54 -8.48 -2.64 -1.79
N ARG A 55 -9.56 -1.88 -1.87
CA ARG A 55 -9.51 -0.55 -2.49
C ARG A 55 -8.60 0.38 -1.69
N GLN A 56 -8.66 0.32 -0.36
CA GLN A 56 -7.82 1.16 0.47
C GLN A 56 -6.35 0.77 0.31
N ALA A 57 -6.05 -0.53 0.32
CA ALA A 57 -4.67 -0.99 0.15
C ALA A 57 -4.11 -0.55 -1.21
N LEU A 58 -4.94 -0.64 -2.26
CA LEU A 58 -4.53 -0.21 -3.58
C LEU A 58 -4.26 1.29 -3.62
N ALA A 59 -5.14 2.08 -3.01
CA ALA A 59 -4.97 3.54 -2.96
C ALA A 59 -3.70 3.92 -2.19
N ASP A 60 -3.44 3.26 -1.07
CA ASP A 60 -2.26 3.53 -0.26
C ASP A 60 -0.98 3.21 -1.03
N THR A 61 -0.99 2.08 -1.74
CA THR A 61 0.17 1.66 -2.53
C THR A 61 0.41 2.61 -3.69
N ALA A 62 -0.67 3.00 -4.38
CA ALA A 62 -0.56 3.95 -5.49
C ALA A 62 -0.04 5.30 -5.01
N ALA A 63 -0.49 5.76 -3.84
CA ALA A 63 -0.01 7.02 -3.28
C ALA A 63 1.47 6.96 -2.96
N ALA A 64 1.95 5.82 -2.43
CA ALA A 64 3.37 5.66 -2.14
C ALA A 64 4.19 5.68 -3.42
N LEU A 65 3.73 5.01 -4.47
CA LEU A 65 4.43 5.05 -5.75
C LEU A 65 4.46 6.46 -6.33
N ARG A 66 3.39 7.22 -6.14
CA ARG A 66 3.37 8.61 -6.58
C ARG A 66 4.38 9.45 -5.82
N ARG A 67 4.50 9.23 -4.51
CA ARG A 67 5.50 9.96 -3.73
C ARG A 67 6.92 9.61 -4.18
N MET A 68 7.16 8.38 -4.62
CA MET A 68 8.46 8.04 -5.19
C MET A 68 8.74 8.85 -6.44
N ALA A 69 7.75 8.98 -7.32
CA ALA A 69 7.91 9.78 -8.53
C ALA A 69 8.13 11.25 -8.21
N GLU A 70 7.57 11.73 -7.11
CA GLU A 70 7.71 13.13 -6.71
C GLU A 70 8.94 13.38 -5.85
N GLY A 71 9.64 12.33 -5.44
CA GLY A 71 10.84 12.48 -4.63
C GLY A 71 10.56 12.67 -3.14
N THR A 72 9.35 12.38 -2.69
CA THR A 72 8.96 12.57 -1.29
C THR A 72 8.74 11.27 -0.53
N TYR A 73 9.01 10.14 -1.16
CA TYR A 73 8.84 8.86 -0.50
C TYR A 73 9.78 8.77 0.70
N GLY A 74 9.28 8.21 1.80
CA GLY A 74 10.08 8.06 3.01
C GLY A 74 10.10 9.28 3.89
N THR A 75 9.35 10.32 3.52
CA THR A 75 9.24 11.54 4.30
C THR A 75 7.83 11.62 4.87
N CYS A 76 7.72 11.86 6.16
CA CYS A 76 6.41 11.97 6.81
C CYS A 76 5.64 13.12 6.21
N LYS A 77 4.41 12.86 5.79
CA LYS A 77 3.58 13.88 5.15
C LYS A 77 3.16 14.98 6.11
N ARG A 78 3.21 14.71 7.41
CA ARG A 78 2.73 15.66 8.39
C ARG A 78 3.86 16.52 8.97
N CYS A 79 4.96 15.90 9.40
CA CYS A 79 6.03 16.62 10.08
C CYS A 79 7.31 16.70 9.28
N ALA A 80 7.35 16.08 8.11
CA ALA A 80 8.46 16.15 7.16
C ALA A 80 9.76 15.50 7.65
N VAL A 81 9.72 14.74 8.75
CA VAL A 81 10.91 13.97 9.15
C VAL A 81 11.00 12.70 8.32
N SER A 82 12.19 12.13 8.25
CA SER A 82 12.39 10.86 7.57
C SER A 82 11.71 9.74 8.33
N ILE A 83 10.99 8.91 7.61
CA ILE A 83 10.38 7.72 8.20
C ILE A 83 11.47 6.67 8.32
N PRO A 84 11.64 6.04 9.50
CA PRO A 84 12.70 5.06 9.68
C PRO A 84 12.56 3.89 8.70
N LEU A 85 13.70 3.34 8.27
CA LEU A 85 13.71 2.23 7.33
C LEU A 85 12.98 1.01 7.86
N ASP A 86 13.11 0.73 9.17
CA ASP A 86 12.43 -0.43 9.73
C ASP A 86 10.92 -0.29 9.66
N ARG A 87 10.40 0.93 9.77
CA ARG A 87 8.97 1.13 9.59
C ARG A 87 8.56 0.93 8.13
N LEU A 88 9.38 1.40 7.20
CA LEU A 88 9.09 1.19 5.78
C LEU A 88 9.20 -0.28 5.39
N GLN A 89 10.08 -1.03 6.06
CA GLN A 89 10.18 -2.46 5.82
C GLN A 89 8.91 -3.19 6.27
N THR A 90 8.29 -2.70 7.33
CA THR A 90 7.06 -3.28 7.84
C THR A 90 5.84 -2.77 7.06
N VAL A 91 5.82 -1.47 6.77
CA VAL A 91 4.71 -0.83 6.06
C VAL A 91 5.29 0.02 4.95
N PRO A 92 5.58 -0.58 3.78
CA PRO A 92 6.24 0.17 2.69
C PRO A 92 5.46 1.38 2.21
N HIS A 93 4.15 1.38 2.34
CA HIS A 93 3.32 2.50 1.89
C HIS A 93 3.09 3.54 2.99
N ALA A 94 3.79 3.45 4.13
CA ALA A 94 3.56 4.34 5.27
C ALA A 94 3.74 5.81 4.86
N PRO A 95 2.72 6.65 5.02
CA PRO A 95 2.83 8.08 4.70
C PRO A 95 3.26 8.92 5.89
N PHE A 96 3.24 8.35 7.10
CA PHE A 96 3.52 9.07 8.33
C PHE A 96 4.54 8.33 9.17
N CYS A 97 5.35 9.07 9.92
CA CYS A 97 6.17 8.48 10.96
C CYS A 97 5.24 7.96 12.07
N LEU A 98 5.79 7.13 12.94
CA LEU A 98 4.96 6.48 13.94
C LEU A 98 4.25 7.47 14.87
N PRO A 99 4.94 8.50 15.43
CA PRO A 99 4.24 9.48 16.26
C PRO A 99 3.09 10.17 15.54
N CYS A 100 3.28 10.54 14.26
CA CYS A 100 2.21 11.20 13.52
C CYS A 100 1.07 10.24 13.21
N GLN A 101 1.37 8.98 12.96
CA GLN A 101 0.33 7.98 12.74
C GLN A 101 -0.52 7.78 13.99
N ARG A 102 0.13 7.75 15.14
CA ARG A 102 -0.60 7.61 16.41
C ARG A 102 -1.51 8.80 16.68
N THR A 103 -1.01 10.01 16.39
CA THR A 103 -1.82 11.20 16.57
C THR A 103 -3.04 11.18 15.67
N ARG A 104 -2.83 10.69 14.43
CA ARG A 104 -3.89 10.66 13.45
C ARG A 104 -4.98 9.67 13.81
N THR A 105 -4.60 8.55 14.43
CA THR A 105 -5.56 7.50 14.76
C THR A 105 -6.10 7.63 16.18
N GLY A 106 -5.47 8.45 16.99
CA GLY A 106 -5.82 8.60 18.40
C GLY A 106 -6.95 9.57 18.71
#